data_f0323ea03eb1f38d3b63c0c7e9db769b
#
_entry.id   f0323ea03eb1f38d3b63c0c7e9db769b
#
_cell.length_a   1.000
_cell.length_b   1.000
_cell.length_c   1.000
_cell.angle_alpha   90.00
_cell.angle_beta   90.00
_cell.angle_gamma   90.00
#
_symmetry.space_group_name_H-M   'P 1'
#
loop_
_entity.id
_entity.type
_entity.pdbx_description
1 polymer ?
#
loop_
_entity_poly.entity_id
_entity_poly.type
_entity_poly.pdbx_seq_one_letter_code
_entity_poly.pdbx_strand_id
1 'polypeptide(L)'
;YPLETIDSNVIGLRKLLDLSLEFNPEGILFFSTSEIYGNPDSDNIPTKETYFGNVNSFGPRASYDESKRLSETLCYIYNDKFELPINIVRPFNNYGPGLNINDGRVIPDFFKNILENKDIEIYSDGTSTRTFCYISDAITGYLLALLSKDKGEVYNIGNDVPEISMSNLANLIIDISNSKSKVVYKTNEDIHYLTNNPQR
;
A
#
# COMPACT_ATOMS: atom_id res chain seq x y z
N TYR A 1 16.72 0.18 3.50
CA TYR A 1 17.21 -1.22 3.35
C TYR A 1 16.75 -1.85 2.02
N PRO A 2 17.21 -1.32 0.83
CA PRO A 2 16.66 -1.78 -0.46
C PRO A 2 16.98 -3.26 -0.79
N LEU A 3 18.16 -3.74 -0.45
CA LEU A 3 18.57 -5.13 -0.72
C LEU A 3 17.80 -6.11 0.17
N GLU A 4 17.68 -5.80 1.46
CA GLU A 4 16.91 -6.59 2.43
C GLU A 4 15.41 -6.62 2.06
N THR A 5 14.91 -5.56 1.44
CA THR A 5 13.54 -5.53 0.92
C THR A 5 13.36 -6.54 -0.21
N ILE A 6 14.30 -6.60 -1.15
CA ILE A 6 14.29 -7.60 -2.24
C ILE A 6 14.43 -9.00 -1.67
N ASP A 7 15.39 -9.23 -0.79
CA ASP A 7 15.62 -10.54 -0.18
C ASP A 7 14.39 -11.04 0.58
N SER A 8 13.78 -10.19 1.38
CA SER A 8 12.57 -10.54 2.13
C SER A 8 11.39 -10.84 1.21
N ASN A 9 11.13 -9.95 0.24
CA ASN A 9 9.96 -10.08 -0.63
C ASN A 9 10.10 -11.24 -1.62
N VAL A 10 11.27 -11.50 -2.17
CA VAL A 10 11.48 -12.47 -3.25
C VAL A 10 12.02 -13.80 -2.70
N ILE A 11 13.19 -13.76 -2.05
CA ILE A 11 13.86 -14.99 -1.58
C ILE A 11 13.10 -15.57 -0.38
N GLY A 12 12.67 -14.72 0.55
CA GLY A 12 11.85 -15.13 1.70
C GLY A 12 10.53 -15.75 1.27
N LEU A 13 9.82 -15.11 0.35
CA LEU A 13 8.57 -15.64 -0.20
C LEU A 13 8.81 -16.98 -0.89
N ARG A 14 9.81 -17.09 -1.76
CA ARG A 14 10.10 -18.35 -2.46
C ARG A 14 10.32 -19.50 -1.48
N LYS A 15 11.13 -19.29 -0.43
CA LYS A 15 11.34 -20.31 0.61
C LYS A 15 10.04 -20.70 1.31
N LEU A 16 9.15 -19.74 1.57
CA LEU A 16 7.85 -20.00 2.16
C LEU A 16 6.96 -20.84 1.22
N LEU A 17 6.96 -20.52 -0.07
CA LEU A 17 6.21 -21.27 -1.09
C LEU A 17 6.77 -22.70 -1.26
N ASP A 18 8.10 -22.86 -1.30
CA ASP A 18 8.76 -24.18 -1.33
C ASP A 18 8.32 -25.03 -0.10
N LEU A 19 8.33 -24.43 1.08
CA LEU A 19 7.88 -25.08 2.31
C LEU A 19 6.37 -25.43 2.25
N SER A 20 5.57 -24.56 1.65
CA SER A 20 4.12 -24.80 1.51
C SER A 20 3.78 -26.02 0.65
N LEU A 21 4.67 -26.43 -0.27
CA LEU A 21 4.50 -27.69 -1.03
C LEU A 21 4.57 -28.94 -0.13
N GLU A 22 5.31 -28.86 0.97
CA GLU A 22 5.45 -29.98 1.92
C GLU A 22 4.23 -30.09 2.85
N PHE A 23 3.61 -28.94 3.21
CA PHE A 23 2.52 -28.86 4.18
C PHE A 23 1.12 -28.89 3.56
N ASN A 24 1.02 -28.69 2.24
CA ASN A 24 -0.24 -28.68 1.49
C ASN A 24 -1.37 -27.88 2.17
N PRO A 25 -1.20 -26.55 2.36
CA PRO A 25 -2.18 -25.72 3.06
C PRO A 25 -3.49 -25.59 2.26
N GLU A 26 -4.61 -25.40 2.95
CA GLU A 26 -5.93 -25.18 2.32
C GLU A 26 -6.06 -23.81 1.62
N GLY A 27 -5.22 -22.85 1.97
CA GLY A 27 -5.20 -21.52 1.39
C GLY A 27 -3.96 -20.72 1.79
N ILE A 28 -3.47 -19.93 0.88
CA ILE A 28 -2.38 -18.98 1.09
C ILE A 28 -2.87 -17.59 0.64
N LEU A 29 -2.65 -16.59 1.47
CA LEU A 29 -2.91 -15.21 1.11
C LEU A 29 -1.59 -14.44 1.03
N PHE A 30 -1.23 -14.01 -0.17
CA PHE A 30 -0.06 -13.16 -0.36
C PHE A 30 -0.46 -11.69 -0.31
N PHE A 31 0.19 -10.93 0.57
CA PHE A 31 0.03 -9.48 0.65
C PHE A 31 0.99 -8.79 -0.33
N SER A 32 0.45 -8.40 -1.47
CA SER A 32 1.08 -7.49 -2.41
C SER A 32 0.85 -6.03 -1.97
N THR A 33 0.68 -5.13 -2.90
CA THR A 33 0.49 -3.70 -2.64
C THR A 33 -0.10 -3.01 -3.86
N SER A 34 -0.81 -1.91 -3.69
CA SER A 34 -1.22 -1.02 -4.78
C SER A 34 -0.02 -0.35 -5.49
N GLU A 35 1.16 -0.35 -4.87
CA GLU A 35 2.38 0.24 -5.45
C GLU A 35 2.81 -0.48 -6.75
N ILE A 36 2.39 -1.73 -6.96
CA ILE A 36 2.66 -2.48 -8.19
C ILE A 36 2.06 -1.83 -9.44
N TYR A 37 1.10 -0.93 -9.26
CA TYR A 37 0.48 -0.18 -10.35
C TYR A 37 1.30 1.05 -10.77
N GLY A 38 2.23 1.49 -9.94
CA GLY A 38 3.05 2.66 -10.22
C GLY A 38 2.23 3.94 -10.27
N ASN A 39 2.31 4.65 -11.38
CA ASN A 39 1.56 5.89 -11.64
C ASN A 39 0.53 5.67 -12.76
N PRO A 40 -0.69 5.25 -12.43
CA PRO A 40 -1.74 5.00 -13.43
C PRO A 40 -2.12 6.29 -14.17
N ASP A 41 -2.44 6.14 -15.45
CA ASP A 41 -3.06 7.21 -16.22
C ASP A 41 -4.48 7.46 -15.72
N SER A 42 -5.03 8.65 -15.99
CA SER A 42 -6.37 9.05 -15.55
C SER A 42 -7.48 8.06 -15.97
N ASP A 43 -7.34 7.45 -17.12
CA ASP A 43 -8.29 6.46 -17.66
C ASP A 43 -8.25 5.11 -16.89
N ASN A 44 -7.24 4.91 -16.07
CA ASN A 44 -7.03 3.74 -15.22
C ASN A 44 -7.26 4.04 -13.73
N ILE A 45 -8.00 5.10 -13.41
CA ILE A 45 -8.42 5.46 -12.05
C ILE A 45 -9.96 5.50 -12.02
N PRO A 46 -10.62 4.70 -11.15
CA PRO A 46 -10.08 3.70 -10.21
C PRO A 46 -9.35 2.53 -10.90
N THR A 47 -8.25 2.10 -10.30
CA THR A 47 -7.37 1.11 -10.92
C THR A 47 -7.92 -0.31 -10.76
N LYS A 48 -8.12 -0.99 -11.87
CA LYS A 48 -8.59 -2.39 -11.90
C LYS A 48 -7.44 -3.37 -11.74
N GLU A 49 -7.73 -4.57 -11.26
CA GLU A 49 -6.75 -5.66 -11.10
C GLU A 49 -6.07 -6.06 -12.42
N THR A 50 -6.76 -5.85 -13.54
CA THR A 50 -6.27 -6.15 -14.90
C THR A 50 -5.30 -5.10 -15.46
N TYR A 51 -5.09 -3.98 -14.76
CA TYR A 51 -4.12 -2.97 -15.19
C TYR A 51 -2.69 -3.44 -14.90
N PHE A 52 -1.84 -3.46 -15.93
CA PHE A 52 -0.47 -3.98 -15.83
C PHE A 52 0.50 -3.08 -15.06
N GLY A 53 0.13 -1.85 -14.84
CA GLY A 53 0.93 -0.89 -14.10
C GLY A 53 1.88 -0.07 -14.96
N ASN A 54 2.28 1.08 -14.40
CA ASN A 54 3.25 2.02 -14.96
C ASN A 54 4.31 2.29 -13.88
N VAL A 55 5.22 1.34 -13.67
CA VAL A 55 6.25 1.36 -12.62
C VAL A 55 7.59 1.77 -13.20
N ASN A 56 8.30 2.63 -12.51
CA ASN A 56 9.68 2.96 -12.83
C ASN A 56 10.64 1.92 -12.22
N SER A 57 11.22 1.08 -13.05
CA SER A 57 12.15 0.03 -12.62
C SER A 57 13.55 0.55 -12.22
N PHE A 58 13.85 1.81 -12.52
CA PHE A 58 15.12 2.46 -12.19
C PHE A 58 14.89 3.71 -11.35
N GLY A 59 14.86 3.52 -10.02
CA GLY A 59 14.63 4.59 -9.08
C GLY A 59 14.62 4.11 -7.63
N PRO A 60 14.53 5.04 -6.69
CA PRO A 60 14.67 4.74 -5.26
C PRO A 60 13.56 3.85 -4.70
N ARG A 61 12.40 3.80 -5.36
CA ARG A 61 11.30 2.91 -4.97
C ARG A 61 11.32 1.56 -5.67
N ALA A 62 12.13 1.41 -6.73
CA ALA A 62 12.16 0.22 -7.58
C ALA A 62 12.40 -1.09 -6.78
N SER A 63 13.21 -1.06 -5.74
CA SER A 63 13.47 -2.21 -4.89
C SER A 63 12.20 -2.78 -4.24
N TYR A 64 11.29 -1.93 -3.80
CA TYR A 64 10.03 -2.34 -3.22
C TYR A 64 9.00 -2.71 -4.30
N ASP A 65 8.77 -1.79 -5.23
CA ASP A 65 7.70 -1.94 -6.22
C ASP A 65 7.95 -3.16 -7.11
N GLU A 66 9.16 -3.31 -7.66
CA GLU A 66 9.53 -4.44 -8.53
C GLU A 66 9.67 -5.77 -7.77
N SER A 67 10.15 -5.75 -6.52
CA SER A 67 10.19 -6.98 -5.73
C SER A 67 8.78 -7.52 -5.42
N LYS A 68 7.80 -6.65 -5.18
CA LYS A 68 6.40 -7.05 -5.01
C LYS A 68 5.79 -7.56 -6.31
N ARG A 69 6.07 -6.94 -7.45
CA ARG A 69 5.65 -7.43 -8.78
C ARG A 69 6.22 -8.82 -9.08
N LEU A 70 7.52 -9.02 -8.83
CA LEU A 70 8.16 -10.33 -8.99
C LEU A 70 7.56 -11.37 -8.02
N SER A 71 7.20 -10.96 -6.82
CA SER A 71 6.54 -11.82 -5.84
C SER A 71 5.17 -12.31 -6.32
N GLU A 72 4.37 -11.46 -6.96
CA GLU A 72 3.11 -11.88 -7.60
C GLU A 72 3.39 -12.90 -8.72
N THR A 73 4.44 -12.69 -9.51
CA THR A 73 4.86 -13.65 -10.55
C THR A 73 5.24 -15.01 -9.93
N LEU A 74 5.95 -15.02 -8.80
CA LEU A 74 6.23 -16.27 -8.07
C LEU A 74 4.93 -16.95 -7.61
N CYS A 75 4.01 -16.21 -7.00
CA CYS A 75 2.72 -16.76 -6.59
C CYS A 75 1.96 -17.39 -7.77
N TYR A 76 1.93 -16.71 -8.92
CA TYR A 76 1.32 -17.23 -10.15
C TYR A 76 1.99 -18.54 -10.58
N ILE A 77 3.32 -18.62 -10.61
CA ILE A 77 4.06 -19.83 -11.01
C ILE A 77 3.74 -21.01 -10.08
N TYR A 78 3.72 -20.76 -8.77
CA TYR A 78 3.43 -21.84 -7.79
C TYR A 78 1.97 -22.28 -7.84
N ASN A 79 1.04 -21.38 -8.12
CA ASN A 79 -0.36 -21.75 -8.34
C ASN A 79 -0.51 -22.55 -9.64
N ASP A 80 0.04 -22.07 -10.76
CA ASP A 80 -0.12 -22.69 -12.09
C ASP A 80 0.58 -24.05 -12.21
N LYS A 81 1.80 -24.19 -11.68
CA LYS A 81 2.60 -25.41 -11.84
C LYS A 81 2.44 -26.44 -10.72
N PHE A 82 2.15 -25.99 -9.53
CA PHE A 82 2.13 -26.84 -8.34
C PHE A 82 0.76 -26.87 -7.66
N GLU A 83 -0.22 -26.17 -8.24
CA GLU A 83 -1.61 -26.12 -7.75
C GLU A 83 -1.72 -25.58 -6.29
N LEU A 84 -0.73 -24.81 -5.82
CA LEU A 84 -0.83 -24.18 -4.52
C LEU A 84 -2.00 -23.20 -4.48
N PRO A 85 -2.89 -23.27 -3.47
CA PRO A 85 -4.10 -22.47 -3.39
C PRO A 85 -3.81 -21.02 -2.93
N ILE A 86 -3.15 -20.22 -3.79
CA ILE A 86 -2.69 -18.88 -3.48
C ILE A 86 -3.67 -17.85 -4.02
N ASN A 87 -4.14 -16.94 -3.17
CA ASN A 87 -4.77 -15.70 -3.58
C ASN A 87 -3.88 -14.51 -3.22
N ILE A 88 -3.97 -13.44 -4.00
CA ILE A 88 -3.17 -12.23 -3.83
C ILE A 88 -4.10 -11.07 -3.46
N VAL A 89 -3.72 -10.28 -2.47
CA VAL A 89 -4.38 -9.02 -2.15
C VAL A 89 -3.44 -7.85 -2.39
N ARG A 90 -3.97 -6.77 -2.96
CA ARG A 90 -3.28 -5.50 -3.20
C ARG A 90 -3.91 -4.42 -2.32
N PRO A 91 -3.39 -4.23 -1.09
CA PRO A 91 -3.91 -3.21 -0.18
C PRO A 91 -3.70 -1.79 -0.70
N PHE A 92 -4.73 -0.94 -0.49
CA PHE A 92 -4.68 0.50 -0.74
C PHE A 92 -4.80 1.26 0.58
N ASN A 93 -3.79 2.05 0.93
CA ASN A 93 -3.75 3.04 2.02
C ASN A 93 -4.56 2.65 3.28
N ASN A 94 -4.26 1.51 3.86
CA ASN A 94 -4.94 1.08 5.09
C ASN A 94 -4.55 1.96 6.28
N TYR A 95 -5.52 2.27 7.11
CA TYR A 95 -5.32 3.03 8.33
C TYR A 95 -6.18 2.49 9.48
N GLY A 96 -5.79 2.80 10.70
CA GLY A 96 -6.53 2.41 11.90
C GLY A 96 -5.64 2.25 13.12
N PRO A 97 -6.22 1.80 14.25
CA PRO A 97 -5.46 1.54 15.47
C PRO A 97 -4.32 0.54 15.24
N GLY A 98 -3.21 0.74 15.94
CA GLY A 98 -2.03 -0.12 15.84
C GLY A 98 -0.99 0.34 14.81
N LEU A 99 -1.26 1.37 14.01
CA LEU A 99 -0.23 1.99 13.19
C LEU A 99 0.86 2.60 14.09
N ASN A 100 2.12 2.35 13.74
CA ASN A 100 3.23 2.99 14.43
C ASN A 100 3.26 4.48 14.08
N ILE A 101 3.17 5.33 15.10
CA ILE A 101 3.15 6.80 14.94
C ILE A 101 4.45 7.36 14.34
N ASN A 102 5.52 6.58 14.32
CA ASN A 102 6.81 6.95 13.79
C ASN A 102 7.16 6.22 12.47
N ASP A 103 6.18 5.66 11.77
CA ASP A 103 6.46 4.93 10.53
C ASP A 103 6.59 5.81 9.28
N GLY A 104 6.36 7.13 9.42
CA GLY A 104 6.50 8.11 8.34
C GLY A 104 5.35 8.13 7.33
N ARG A 105 4.26 7.35 7.56
CA ARG A 105 3.06 7.43 6.72
C ARG A 105 2.21 8.65 7.08
N VAL A 106 1.47 9.17 6.11
CA VAL A 106 0.77 10.46 6.21
C VAL A 106 -0.19 10.55 7.42
N ILE A 107 -1.04 9.55 7.65
CA ILE A 107 -2.02 9.61 8.76
C ILE A 107 -1.31 9.55 10.13
N PRO A 108 -0.42 8.59 10.42
CA PRO A 108 0.36 8.60 11.65
C PRO A 108 1.15 9.89 11.86
N ASP A 109 1.77 10.43 10.82
CA ASP A 109 2.57 11.63 10.92
C ASP A 109 1.74 12.87 11.27
N PHE A 110 0.57 13.02 10.65
CA PHE A 110 -0.36 14.10 10.98
C PHE A 110 -0.87 14.01 12.42
N PHE A 111 -1.24 12.81 12.88
CA PHE A 111 -1.62 12.62 14.28
C PHE A 111 -0.48 12.85 15.25
N LYS A 112 0.75 12.45 14.91
CA LYS A 112 1.95 12.72 15.70
C LYS A 112 2.14 14.23 15.91
N ASN A 113 2.07 15.00 14.84
CA ASN A 113 2.23 16.45 14.92
C ASN A 113 1.17 17.07 15.84
N ILE A 114 -0.08 16.64 15.74
CA ILE A 114 -1.15 17.11 16.62
C ILE A 114 -0.89 16.73 18.09
N LEU A 115 -0.51 15.50 18.37
CA LEU A 115 -0.21 15.04 19.74
C LEU A 115 0.97 15.79 20.36
N GLU A 116 1.92 16.20 19.54
CA GLU A 116 3.07 17.01 19.95
C GLU A 116 2.77 18.52 19.98
N ASN A 117 1.54 18.96 19.70
CA ASN A 117 1.13 20.36 19.56
C ASN A 117 1.96 21.12 18.51
N LYS A 118 2.31 20.45 17.42
CA LYS A 118 3.01 20.98 16.27
C LYS A 118 2.07 21.23 15.11
N ASP A 119 2.46 22.12 14.20
CA ASP A 119 1.75 22.29 12.94
C ASP A 119 1.95 21.07 12.02
N ILE A 120 0.97 20.77 11.18
CA ILE A 120 1.05 19.69 10.19
C ILE A 120 1.82 20.18 8.99
N GLU A 121 2.95 19.56 8.71
CA GLU A 121 3.80 19.89 7.58
C GLU A 121 3.43 19.05 6.34
N ILE A 122 3.11 19.72 5.24
CA ILE A 122 2.87 19.09 3.93
C ILE A 122 4.02 19.47 3.01
N TYR A 123 4.75 18.46 2.54
CA TYR A 123 5.93 18.62 1.70
C TYR A 123 5.62 18.63 0.19
N SER A 124 4.47 19.16 -0.18
CA SER A 124 3.99 19.36 -1.55
C SER A 124 3.00 20.53 -1.54
N ASP A 125 2.32 20.76 -2.66
CA ASP A 125 1.20 21.68 -2.74
C ASP A 125 -0.08 21.18 -2.02
N GLY A 126 -0.07 19.94 -1.53
CA GLY A 126 -1.18 19.33 -0.82
C GLY A 126 -2.35 18.90 -1.71
N THR A 127 -2.22 18.99 -3.03
CA THR A 127 -3.28 18.65 -3.99
C THR A 127 -3.38 17.17 -4.28
N SER A 128 -2.30 16.41 -4.03
CA SER A 128 -2.29 14.96 -4.21
C SER A 128 -3.43 14.30 -3.44
N THR A 129 -4.19 13.45 -4.11
CA THR A 129 -5.37 12.80 -3.56
C THR A 129 -5.12 11.32 -3.25
N ARG A 130 -5.83 10.80 -2.27
CA ARG A 130 -5.84 9.38 -1.89
C ARG A 130 -7.22 8.98 -1.41
N THR A 131 -7.53 7.70 -1.56
CA THR A 131 -8.55 7.03 -0.78
C THR A 131 -7.91 6.28 0.38
N PHE A 132 -8.65 6.08 1.45
CA PHE A 132 -8.18 5.37 2.64
C PHE A 132 -9.16 4.27 3.04
N CYS A 133 -8.66 3.10 3.38
CA CYS A 133 -9.45 1.96 3.82
C CYS A 133 -9.22 1.72 5.31
N TYR A 134 -10.31 1.74 6.10
CA TYR A 134 -10.20 1.45 7.53
C TYR A 134 -9.86 -0.01 7.75
N ILE A 135 -9.05 -0.28 8.77
CA ILE A 135 -8.44 -1.60 8.97
C ILE A 135 -9.48 -2.73 9.15
N SER A 136 -10.65 -2.48 9.75
CA SER A 136 -11.69 -3.51 9.87
C SER A 136 -12.22 -3.96 8.51
N ASP A 137 -12.38 -3.03 7.58
CA ASP A 137 -12.89 -3.30 6.24
C ASP A 137 -11.83 -4.04 5.42
N ALA A 138 -10.57 -3.59 5.55
CA ALA A 138 -9.43 -4.26 4.92
C ALA A 138 -9.30 -5.71 5.42
N ILE A 139 -9.36 -5.95 6.73
CA ILE A 139 -9.29 -7.31 7.30
C ILE A 139 -10.45 -8.18 6.79
N THR A 140 -11.66 -7.63 6.69
CA THR A 140 -12.79 -8.35 6.11
C THR A 140 -12.49 -8.79 4.68
N GLY A 141 -11.97 -7.89 3.85
CA GLY A 141 -11.54 -8.21 2.49
C GLY A 141 -10.45 -9.29 2.43
N TYR A 142 -9.46 -9.21 3.33
CA TYR A 142 -8.38 -10.21 3.41
C TYR A 142 -8.90 -11.60 3.79
N LEU A 143 -9.80 -11.67 4.76
CA LEU A 143 -10.41 -12.95 5.16
C LEU A 143 -11.28 -13.53 4.05
N LEU A 144 -12.06 -12.70 3.36
CA LEU A 144 -12.86 -13.15 2.21
C LEU A 144 -11.97 -13.68 1.09
N ALA A 145 -10.85 -13.00 0.78
CA ALA A 145 -9.89 -13.46 -0.22
C ALA A 145 -9.21 -14.77 0.19
N LEU A 146 -8.82 -14.92 1.45
CA LEU A 146 -8.19 -16.15 1.96
C LEU A 146 -9.16 -17.35 1.90
N LEU A 147 -10.40 -17.13 2.33
CA LEU A 147 -11.43 -18.15 2.44
C LEU A 147 -12.23 -18.39 1.13
N SER A 148 -11.92 -17.61 0.07
CA SER A 148 -12.53 -17.81 -1.24
C SER A 148 -12.31 -19.25 -1.73
N LYS A 149 -13.30 -19.79 -2.43
CA LYS A 149 -13.17 -21.06 -3.16
C LYS A 149 -12.37 -20.91 -4.44
N ASP A 150 -12.40 -19.71 -5.03
CA ASP A 150 -11.61 -19.40 -6.21
C ASP A 150 -10.16 -19.17 -5.78
N LYS A 151 -9.23 -19.83 -6.45
CA LYS A 151 -7.79 -19.76 -6.17
C LYS A 151 -7.04 -19.25 -7.40
N GLY A 152 -5.89 -18.65 -7.16
CA GLY A 152 -5.10 -17.99 -8.22
C GLY A 152 -5.60 -16.58 -8.56
N GLU A 153 -6.48 -16.03 -7.73
CA GLU A 153 -7.10 -14.73 -7.97
C GLU A 153 -6.33 -13.57 -7.31
N VAL A 154 -6.52 -12.38 -7.88
CA VAL A 154 -5.95 -11.12 -7.37
C VAL A 154 -7.08 -10.17 -7.03
N TYR A 155 -6.99 -9.56 -5.83
CA TYR A 155 -8.02 -8.65 -5.34
C TYR A 155 -7.43 -7.33 -4.88
N ASN A 156 -7.96 -6.22 -5.36
CA ASN A 156 -7.73 -4.92 -4.77
C ASN A 156 -8.51 -4.81 -3.46
N ILE A 157 -7.85 -4.41 -2.39
CA ILE A 157 -8.49 -4.20 -1.08
C ILE A 157 -8.31 -2.74 -0.67
N GLY A 158 -9.38 -1.97 -0.82
CA GLY A 158 -9.39 -0.54 -0.59
C GLY A 158 -10.79 0.04 -0.72
N ASN A 159 -10.89 1.36 -0.65
CA ASN A 159 -12.09 2.12 -1.00
C ASN A 159 -11.79 2.93 -2.25
N ASP A 160 -12.80 3.12 -3.07
CA ASP A 160 -12.75 4.01 -4.24
C ASP A 160 -13.30 5.41 -3.91
N VAL A 161 -14.03 5.55 -2.81
CA VAL A 161 -14.62 6.82 -2.32
C VAL A 161 -14.62 6.86 -0.78
N PRO A 162 -14.52 8.06 -0.17
CA PRO A 162 -14.20 9.34 -0.79
C PRO A 162 -12.71 9.48 -1.10
N GLU A 163 -12.40 10.12 -2.22
CA GLU A 163 -11.05 10.59 -2.51
C GLU A 163 -10.82 11.92 -1.78
N ILE A 164 -9.69 12.04 -1.07
CA ILE A 164 -9.38 13.22 -0.26
C ILE A 164 -7.97 13.73 -0.57
N SER A 165 -7.81 15.05 -0.74
CA SER A 165 -6.50 15.66 -0.89
C SER A 165 -5.73 15.68 0.44
N MET A 166 -4.41 15.75 0.38
CA MET A 166 -3.57 15.82 1.59
C MET A 166 -3.89 17.05 2.42
N SER A 167 -4.17 18.19 1.78
CA SER A 167 -4.61 19.41 2.47
C SER A 167 -5.94 19.20 3.20
N ASN A 168 -6.92 18.60 2.53
CA ASN A 168 -8.23 18.35 3.15
C ASN A 168 -8.14 17.31 4.26
N LEU A 169 -7.31 16.28 4.12
CA LEU A 169 -7.04 15.29 5.16
C LEU A 169 -6.43 15.95 6.41
N ALA A 170 -5.44 16.83 6.22
CA ALA A 170 -4.82 17.54 7.34
C ALA A 170 -5.83 18.42 8.07
N ASN A 171 -6.62 19.21 7.34
CA ASN A 171 -7.68 20.04 7.94
C ASN A 171 -8.73 19.19 8.66
N LEU A 172 -9.18 18.08 8.07
CA LEU A 172 -10.11 17.16 8.71
C LEU A 172 -9.57 16.63 10.03
N ILE A 173 -8.29 16.22 10.07
CA ILE A 173 -7.67 15.71 11.30
C ILE A 173 -7.56 16.82 12.37
N ILE A 174 -7.22 18.04 12.00
CA ILE A 174 -7.21 19.20 12.90
C ILE A 174 -8.62 19.43 13.49
N ASP A 175 -9.63 19.43 12.64
CA ASP A 175 -11.02 19.70 13.06
C ASP A 175 -11.54 18.63 14.02
N ILE A 176 -11.40 17.34 13.69
CA ILE A 176 -11.89 16.25 14.55
C ILE A 176 -11.13 16.13 15.86
N SER A 177 -9.87 16.55 15.90
CA SER A 177 -9.04 16.54 17.12
C SER A 177 -9.19 17.81 17.97
N ASN A 178 -9.96 18.80 17.50
CA ASN A 178 -10.05 20.14 18.10
C ASN A 178 -8.67 20.76 18.37
N SER A 179 -7.71 20.51 17.51
CA SER A 179 -6.34 21.03 17.65
C SER A 179 -6.25 22.49 17.22
N LYS A 180 -5.26 23.18 17.79
CA LYS A 180 -4.89 24.55 17.39
C LYS A 180 -3.79 24.56 16.31
N SER A 181 -3.32 23.40 15.90
CA SER A 181 -2.32 23.24 14.83
C SER A 181 -2.81 23.82 13.52
N LYS A 182 -1.89 24.21 12.66
CA LYS A 182 -2.16 24.73 11.31
C LYS A 182 -1.52 23.82 10.28
N VAL A 183 -1.98 23.93 9.05
CA VAL A 183 -1.31 23.30 7.91
C VAL A 183 -0.22 24.25 7.40
N VAL A 184 1.00 23.75 7.29
CA VAL A 184 2.16 24.47 6.77
C VAL A 184 2.69 23.74 5.55
N TYR A 185 2.80 24.45 4.43
CA TYR A 185 3.36 23.90 3.19
C TYR A 185 4.86 24.19 3.13
N LYS A 186 5.66 23.15 2.92
CA LYS A 186 7.11 23.26 2.75
C LYS A 186 7.50 22.96 1.31
N THR A 187 8.38 23.78 0.76
CA THR A 187 8.97 23.57 -0.56
C THR A 187 10.11 22.55 -0.49
N ASN A 188 10.25 21.75 -1.52
CA ASN A 188 11.05 20.52 -1.62
C ASN A 188 12.58 20.67 -1.54
N GLU A 189 13.17 21.77 -1.13
CA GLU A 189 14.64 21.92 -1.14
C GLU A 189 15.38 21.02 -0.13
N ASP A 190 14.68 20.46 0.86
CA ASP A 190 15.30 19.70 1.97
C ASP A 190 14.91 18.23 2.05
N ILE A 191 14.20 17.66 1.08
CA ILE A 191 13.60 16.34 1.31
C ILE A 191 13.90 15.36 0.19
N HIS A 192 14.58 14.28 0.57
CA HIS A 192 14.58 13.01 -0.11
C HIS A 192 13.17 12.33 -0.06
N TYR A 193 12.10 13.10 -0.28
CA TYR A 193 10.76 12.54 -0.37
C TYR A 193 10.53 11.98 -1.77
N LEU A 194 10.58 10.70 -1.86
CA LEU A 194 10.64 9.89 -3.06
C LEU A 194 9.27 9.62 -3.71
N THR A 195 8.27 10.43 -3.45
CA THR A 195 6.92 10.12 -3.92
C THR A 195 6.38 11.20 -4.82
N ASN A 196 6.65 11.06 -6.09
CA ASN A 196 5.87 11.72 -7.13
C ASN A 196 4.79 10.76 -7.67
N ASN A 197 3.96 10.21 -6.80
CA ASN A 197 2.75 9.51 -7.23
C ASN A 197 1.54 10.31 -6.75
N PRO A 198 1.03 11.25 -7.54
CA PRO A 198 0.01 12.19 -7.10
C PRO A 198 -1.39 11.60 -6.94
N GLN A 199 -1.71 10.49 -7.58
CA GLN A 199 -3.06 9.90 -7.56
C GLN A 199 -3.01 8.37 -7.56
N ARG A 200 -3.83 7.76 -6.67
CA ARG A 200 -4.14 6.33 -6.68
C ARG A 200 -5.52 6.07 -6.12
#